data_ef06afbc21ae011c0815334a28c78563
#
_entry.id   ef06afbc21ae011c0815334a28c78563
#
_cell.length_a   1.000
_cell.length_b   1.000
_cell.length_c   1.000
_cell.angle_alpha   90.00
_cell.angle_beta   90.00
_cell.angle_gamma   90.00
#
_symmetry.space_group_name_H-M   'P 1'
#
loop_
_entity.id
_entity.type
_entity.pdbx_description
1 polymer ?
#
loop_
_entity_poly.entity_id
_entity_poly.type
_entity_poly.pdbx_seq_one_letter_code
_entity_poly.pdbx_strand_id
1 'polypeptide(L)'
;MLEQLNIYSEREFAPLIEGDARITGTLRDWQKQIPSFVQWQLDREQQGWEYLDGEVKVGFDLPYQTPDGELGSIRIEGFADRFDVQTNNRQSASVLDYKHQRFEKVKLRAEHVLDDPQLLIYARAAQEKQETHRMAGHQVVEAEWISLKAEIGKNDQYAERAKAVADLPEMMIQFNAQITQDVEQLRGKKPMQAFAPDGVCQYCEARGICRKGIW
;
A
#
# COMPACT_ATOMS: atom_id res chain seq x y z
N MET A 1 -20.05 -9.99 14.70
CA MET A 1 -19.07 -9.30 13.83
C MET A 1 -19.72 -8.73 12.56
N LEU A 2 -20.35 -9.53 11.69
CA LEU A 2 -20.97 -9.05 10.43
C LEU A 2 -21.98 -7.93 10.66
N GLU A 3 -22.92 -8.10 11.58
CA GLU A 3 -23.94 -7.10 11.91
C GLU A 3 -23.32 -5.79 12.41
N GLN A 4 -22.34 -5.88 13.30
CA GLN A 4 -21.63 -4.71 13.82
C GLN A 4 -20.90 -3.95 12.72
N LEU A 5 -20.22 -4.65 11.80
CA LEU A 5 -19.52 -4.00 10.70
C LEU A 5 -20.50 -3.29 9.75
N ASN A 6 -21.70 -3.87 9.52
CA ASN A 6 -22.75 -3.17 8.77
C ASN A 6 -23.21 -1.90 9.48
N ILE A 7 -23.50 -1.98 10.80
CA ILE A 7 -23.92 -0.81 11.60
C ILE A 7 -22.84 0.29 11.57
N TYR A 8 -21.58 -0.05 11.77
CA TYR A 8 -20.49 0.91 11.68
C TYR A 8 -20.39 1.52 10.29
N SER A 9 -20.49 0.71 9.25
CA SER A 9 -20.45 1.19 7.87
C SER A 9 -21.56 2.19 7.57
N GLU A 10 -22.80 1.89 7.98
CA GLU A 10 -23.92 2.82 7.80
C GLU A 10 -23.71 4.15 8.54
N ARG A 11 -23.21 4.08 9.77
CA ARG A 11 -22.91 5.27 10.56
C ARG A 11 -21.83 6.14 9.91
N GLU A 12 -20.72 5.55 9.47
CA GLU A 12 -19.60 6.29 8.88
C GLU A 12 -19.93 6.83 7.48
N PHE A 13 -20.77 6.12 6.72
CA PHE A 13 -21.22 6.58 5.40
C PHE A 13 -22.33 7.64 5.45
N ALA A 14 -23.13 7.71 6.55
CA ALA A 14 -24.26 8.62 6.64
C ALA A 14 -23.90 10.08 6.32
N PRO A 15 -22.90 10.72 6.94
CA PRO A 15 -22.55 12.11 6.64
C PRO A 15 -22.02 12.30 5.22
N LEU A 16 -21.39 11.27 4.63
CA LEU A 16 -20.90 11.31 3.26
C LEU A 16 -22.07 11.28 2.27
N ILE A 17 -23.11 10.46 2.55
CA ILE A 17 -24.31 10.34 1.74
C ILE A 17 -25.16 11.61 1.81
N GLU A 18 -25.23 12.27 2.97
CA GLU A 18 -25.86 13.57 3.10
C GLU A 18 -25.21 14.63 2.21
N GLY A 19 -23.88 14.59 2.06
CA GLY A 19 -23.14 15.47 1.16
C GLY A 19 -23.23 15.10 -0.31
N ASP A 20 -23.31 13.81 -0.63
CA ASP A 20 -23.38 13.29 -2.00
C ASP A 20 -24.14 11.96 -2.05
N ALA A 21 -25.39 11.99 -2.49
CA ALA A 21 -26.26 10.82 -2.58
C ALA A 21 -25.70 9.67 -3.46
N ARG A 22 -24.74 9.96 -4.38
CA ARG A 22 -24.07 8.94 -5.22
C ARG A 22 -23.27 7.94 -4.39
N ILE A 23 -22.83 8.33 -3.20
CA ILE A 23 -22.07 7.49 -2.26
C ILE A 23 -22.91 6.32 -1.72
N THR A 24 -24.25 6.39 -1.80
CA THR A 24 -25.13 5.28 -1.47
C THR A 24 -24.78 3.99 -2.25
N GLY A 25 -24.38 4.13 -3.52
CA GLY A 25 -23.93 3.01 -4.33
C GLY A 25 -22.67 2.36 -3.77
N THR A 26 -21.73 3.17 -3.32
CA THR A 26 -20.47 2.70 -2.71
C THR A 26 -20.73 1.95 -1.41
N LEU A 27 -21.63 2.46 -0.54
CA LEU A 27 -22.01 1.75 0.67
C LEU A 27 -22.61 0.37 0.36
N ARG A 28 -23.57 0.29 -0.59
CA ARG A 28 -24.18 -0.97 -1.00
C ARG A 28 -23.16 -1.96 -1.55
N ASP A 29 -22.22 -1.50 -2.34
CA ASP A 29 -21.16 -2.36 -2.88
C ASP A 29 -20.22 -2.84 -1.78
N TRP A 30 -19.87 -1.99 -0.82
CA TRP A 30 -19.13 -2.39 0.37
C TRP A 30 -19.89 -3.42 1.21
N GLN A 31 -21.19 -3.20 1.50
CA GLN A 31 -22.00 -4.13 2.28
C GLN A 31 -22.02 -5.55 1.68
N LYS A 32 -21.99 -5.68 0.34
CA LYS A 32 -21.85 -6.98 -0.34
C LYS A 32 -20.48 -7.64 -0.08
N GLN A 33 -19.44 -6.83 0.15
CA GLN A 33 -18.10 -7.33 0.41
C GLN A 33 -17.87 -7.76 1.86
N ILE A 34 -18.67 -7.25 2.81
CA ILE A 34 -18.48 -7.48 4.26
C ILE A 34 -18.36 -8.98 4.61
N PRO A 35 -19.22 -9.90 4.16
CA PRO A 35 -19.10 -11.31 4.53
C PRO A 35 -17.74 -11.91 4.11
N SER A 36 -17.33 -11.67 2.90
CA SER A 36 -16.06 -12.16 2.37
C SER A 36 -14.84 -11.45 3.02
N PHE A 37 -14.97 -10.17 3.35
CA PHE A 37 -13.93 -9.44 4.08
C PHE A 37 -13.74 -9.98 5.50
N VAL A 38 -14.82 -10.23 6.21
CA VAL A 38 -14.78 -10.81 7.57
C VAL A 38 -14.18 -12.22 7.55
N GLN A 39 -14.51 -13.03 6.55
CA GLN A 39 -13.90 -14.36 6.43
C GLN A 39 -12.39 -14.26 6.21
N TRP A 40 -11.95 -13.40 5.30
CA TRP A 40 -10.52 -13.15 5.09
C TRP A 40 -9.83 -12.71 6.38
N GLN A 41 -10.46 -11.84 7.17
CA GLN A 41 -9.91 -11.40 8.46
C GLN A 41 -9.79 -12.58 9.46
N LEU A 42 -10.79 -13.44 9.55
CA LEU A 42 -10.77 -14.63 10.42
C LEU A 42 -9.67 -15.62 9.98
N ASP A 43 -9.54 -15.84 8.68
CA ASP A 43 -8.49 -16.72 8.12
C ASP A 43 -7.09 -16.16 8.44
N ARG A 44 -6.92 -14.85 8.37
CA ARG A 44 -5.68 -14.17 8.71
C ARG A 44 -5.34 -14.32 10.21
N GLU A 45 -6.32 -14.16 11.08
CA GLU A 45 -6.16 -14.40 12.53
C GLU A 45 -5.79 -15.87 12.82
N GLN A 46 -6.41 -16.83 12.12
CA GLN A 46 -6.04 -18.26 12.23
C GLN A 46 -4.61 -18.54 11.75
N GLN A 47 -4.09 -17.77 10.81
CA GLN A 47 -2.68 -17.82 10.39
C GLN A 47 -1.73 -17.19 11.41
N GLY A 48 -2.25 -16.67 12.51
CA GLY A 48 -1.48 -16.09 13.61
C GLY A 48 -1.15 -14.61 13.43
N TRP A 49 -1.83 -13.90 12.54
CA TRP A 49 -1.71 -12.45 12.44
C TRP A 49 -2.67 -11.74 13.40
N GLU A 50 -2.17 -10.76 14.12
CA GLU A 50 -2.91 -9.91 15.03
C GLU A 50 -2.78 -8.45 14.59
N TYR A 51 -3.90 -7.73 14.50
CA TYR A 51 -3.90 -6.29 14.24
C TYR A 51 -3.07 -5.56 15.31
N LEU A 52 -2.15 -4.73 14.89
CA LEU A 52 -1.33 -3.92 15.78
C LEU A 52 -1.72 -2.43 15.74
N ASP A 53 -1.79 -1.84 14.54
CA ASP A 53 -2.08 -0.42 14.36
C ASP A 53 -2.57 -0.12 12.94
N GLY A 54 -3.20 1.03 12.74
CA GLY A 54 -3.67 1.47 11.42
C GLY A 54 -3.77 2.98 11.31
N GLU A 55 -3.84 3.48 10.06
CA GLU A 55 -3.83 4.91 9.74
C GLU A 55 -2.62 5.64 10.35
N VAL A 56 -1.46 4.98 10.32
CA VAL A 56 -0.26 5.42 11.03
C VAL A 56 0.63 6.23 10.10
N LYS A 57 0.99 7.43 10.54
CA LYS A 57 2.05 8.19 9.86
C LYS A 57 3.39 7.49 10.09
N VAL A 58 4.04 7.10 9.01
CA VAL A 58 5.34 6.42 9.00
C VAL A 58 6.31 7.16 8.08
N GLY A 59 7.61 6.97 8.29
CA GLY A 59 8.61 7.58 7.42
C GLY A 59 10.03 7.19 7.79
N PHE A 60 10.96 7.61 6.95
CA PHE A 60 12.39 7.43 7.16
C PHE A 60 13.19 8.55 6.50
N ASP A 61 14.39 8.78 7.00
CA ASP A 61 15.33 9.68 6.39
C ASP A 61 16.26 8.91 5.44
N LEU A 62 16.27 9.32 4.17
CA LEU A 62 17.13 8.74 3.14
C LEU A 62 18.35 9.65 2.95
N PRO A 63 19.54 9.22 3.41
CA PRO A 63 20.78 9.94 3.14
C PRO A 63 21.13 9.83 1.65
N TYR A 64 21.75 10.88 1.12
CA TYR A 64 22.25 10.89 -0.26
C TYR A 64 23.57 11.65 -0.34
N GLN A 65 24.33 11.37 -1.41
CA GLN A 65 25.53 12.13 -1.78
C GLN A 65 25.42 12.57 -3.24
N THR A 66 25.55 13.87 -3.47
CA THR A 66 25.58 14.37 -4.85
C THR A 66 26.89 14.01 -5.54
N PRO A 67 26.96 14.01 -6.88
CA PRO A 67 28.21 13.81 -7.63
C PRO A 67 29.32 14.79 -7.27
N ASP A 68 28.98 16.00 -6.80
CA ASP A 68 29.89 17.02 -6.34
C ASP A 68 30.35 16.80 -4.88
N GLY A 69 29.92 15.71 -4.24
CA GLY A 69 30.31 15.33 -2.88
C GLY A 69 29.48 15.97 -1.76
N GLU A 70 28.43 16.73 -2.07
CA GLU A 70 27.52 17.27 -1.07
C GLU A 70 26.72 16.15 -0.42
N LEU A 71 26.74 16.10 0.91
CA LEU A 71 25.95 15.15 1.72
C LEU A 71 24.64 15.81 2.16
N GLY A 72 23.56 15.06 2.12
CA GLY A 72 22.25 15.51 2.58
C GLY A 72 21.34 14.37 2.98
N SER A 73 20.13 14.70 3.36
CA SER A 73 19.08 13.74 3.64
C SER A 73 17.73 14.27 3.14
N ILE A 74 16.87 13.37 2.71
CA ILE A 74 15.49 13.68 2.34
C ILE A 74 14.54 12.83 3.20
N ARG A 75 13.52 13.46 3.76
CA ARG A 75 12.47 12.76 4.49
C ARG A 75 11.46 12.17 3.51
N ILE A 76 11.23 10.86 3.61
CA ILE A 76 10.18 10.14 2.91
C ILE A 76 9.16 9.70 3.94
N GLU A 77 7.89 10.03 3.73
CA GLU A 77 6.82 9.72 4.67
C GLU A 77 5.50 9.43 3.96
N GLY A 78 4.60 8.76 4.68
CA GLY A 78 3.25 8.44 4.23
C GLY A 78 2.37 7.99 5.39
N PHE A 79 1.15 7.57 5.06
CA PHE A 79 0.21 6.97 6.00
C PHE A 79 -0.02 5.53 5.60
N ALA A 80 0.32 4.61 6.49
CA ALA A 80 0.09 3.19 6.28
C ALA A 80 -1.29 2.81 6.80
N ASP A 81 -2.07 2.12 5.97
CA ASP A 81 -3.46 1.79 6.31
C ASP A 81 -3.53 0.80 7.47
N ARG A 82 -2.63 -0.21 7.50
CA ARG A 82 -2.66 -1.23 8.54
C ARG A 82 -1.32 -1.95 8.71
N PHE A 83 -1.03 -2.27 9.97
CA PHE A 83 0.03 -3.18 10.37
C PHE A 83 -0.53 -4.31 11.25
N ASP A 84 -0.06 -5.53 10.96
CA ASP A 84 -0.28 -6.70 11.79
C ASP A 84 1.05 -7.25 12.31
N VAL A 85 1.02 -8.01 13.41
CA VAL A 85 2.16 -8.73 13.94
C VAL A 85 1.85 -10.21 14.10
N GLN A 86 2.89 -11.04 14.02
CA GLN A 86 2.76 -12.46 14.32
C GLN A 86 2.59 -12.69 15.82
N THR A 87 1.60 -13.50 16.20
CA THR A 87 1.32 -13.83 17.62
C THR A 87 2.44 -14.62 18.26
N ASN A 88 3.14 -15.46 17.49
CA ASN A 88 4.26 -16.29 17.93
C ASN A 88 5.62 -15.58 17.86
N ASN A 89 5.74 -14.50 17.10
CA ASN A 89 6.94 -13.67 16.98
C ASN A 89 6.56 -12.21 16.74
N ARG A 90 6.33 -11.48 17.81
CA ARG A 90 5.86 -10.09 17.75
C ARG A 90 6.85 -9.10 17.11
N GLN A 91 8.08 -9.51 16.81
CA GLN A 91 9.00 -8.71 16.00
C GLN A 91 8.74 -8.84 14.49
N SER A 92 8.05 -9.89 14.06
CA SER A 92 7.64 -10.08 12.67
C SER A 92 6.33 -9.37 12.40
N ALA A 93 6.33 -8.51 11.40
CA ALA A 93 5.18 -7.69 11.03
C ALA A 93 4.77 -7.91 9.57
N SER A 94 3.52 -7.59 9.28
CA SER A 94 2.97 -7.46 7.94
C SER A 94 2.44 -6.04 7.76
N VAL A 95 2.66 -5.45 6.59
CA VAL A 95 2.04 -4.20 6.18
C VAL A 95 0.97 -4.46 5.13
N LEU A 96 -0.20 -3.88 5.33
CA LEU A 96 -1.34 -4.04 4.43
C LEU A 96 -1.83 -2.67 3.97
N ASP A 97 -2.25 -2.61 2.72
CA ASP A 97 -2.87 -1.43 2.13
C ASP A 97 -4.15 -1.79 1.38
N TYR A 98 -5.23 -1.08 1.67
CA TYR A 98 -6.55 -1.33 1.12
C TYR A 98 -6.79 -0.56 -0.17
N LYS A 99 -7.22 -1.26 -1.22
CA LYS A 99 -7.55 -0.63 -2.50
C LYS A 99 -9.01 -0.88 -2.89
N HIS A 100 -9.73 0.20 -3.14
CA HIS A 100 -11.09 0.15 -3.70
C HIS A 100 -11.05 -0.21 -5.19
N GLN A 101 -10.41 -1.34 -5.50
CA GLN A 101 -10.18 -1.88 -6.83
C GLN A 101 -10.49 -3.38 -6.86
N ARG A 102 -10.76 -3.93 -8.05
CA ARG A 102 -10.93 -5.38 -8.25
C ARG A 102 -9.61 -6.10 -7.96
N PHE A 103 -9.72 -7.35 -7.54
CA PHE A 103 -8.56 -8.17 -7.16
C PHE A 103 -7.50 -8.27 -8.28
N GLU A 104 -7.91 -8.39 -9.54
CA GLU A 104 -6.97 -8.44 -10.67
C GLU A 104 -6.07 -7.18 -10.76
N LYS A 105 -6.60 -6.01 -10.39
CA LYS A 105 -5.78 -4.79 -10.34
C LYS A 105 -4.82 -4.78 -9.15
N VAL A 106 -5.27 -5.31 -8.02
CA VAL A 106 -4.46 -5.49 -6.81
C VAL A 106 -3.31 -6.48 -7.08
N LYS A 107 -3.60 -7.58 -7.77
CA LYS A 107 -2.61 -8.57 -8.20
C LYS A 107 -1.52 -7.95 -9.09
N LEU A 108 -1.91 -7.18 -10.09
CA LEU A 108 -0.96 -6.48 -10.96
C LEU A 108 -0.06 -5.50 -10.18
N ARG A 109 -0.58 -4.79 -9.15
CA ARG A 109 0.23 -3.94 -8.28
C ARG A 109 1.31 -4.73 -7.54
N ALA A 110 0.96 -5.89 -6.99
CA ALA A 110 1.92 -6.74 -6.29
C ALA A 110 2.98 -7.34 -7.23
N GLU A 111 2.61 -7.65 -8.47
CA GLU A 111 3.52 -8.13 -9.51
C GLU A 111 4.49 -7.03 -10.00
N HIS A 112 4.07 -5.76 -9.93
CA HIS A 112 4.84 -4.58 -10.37
C HIS A 112 5.09 -3.60 -9.21
N VAL A 113 5.46 -4.12 -8.06
CA VAL A 113 5.57 -3.33 -6.81
C VAL A 113 6.59 -2.19 -6.89
N LEU A 114 7.59 -2.28 -7.75
CA LEU A 114 8.56 -1.20 -7.96
C LEU A 114 7.97 -0.01 -8.74
N ASP A 115 6.93 -0.23 -9.54
CA ASP A 115 6.20 0.85 -10.23
C ASP A 115 5.22 1.58 -9.29
N ASP A 116 4.81 0.92 -8.19
CA ASP A 116 3.97 1.47 -7.13
C ASP A 116 4.54 1.07 -5.75
N PRO A 117 5.63 1.73 -5.31
CA PRO A 117 6.43 1.29 -4.17
C PRO A 117 5.81 1.60 -2.80
N GLN A 118 4.53 1.92 -2.71
CA GLN A 118 3.86 2.33 -1.47
C GLN A 118 4.09 1.33 -0.33
N LEU A 119 3.87 0.03 -0.57
CA LEU A 119 4.12 -1.01 0.45
C LEU A 119 5.59 -1.13 0.85
N LEU A 120 6.52 -0.92 -0.10
CA LEU A 120 7.96 -0.96 0.19
C LEU A 120 8.39 0.25 1.03
N ILE A 121 7.81 1.43 0.79
CA ILE A 121 8.00 2.62 1.62
C ILE A 121 7.54 2.34 3.05
N TYR A 122 6.36 1.77 3.24
CA TYR A 122 5.84 1.45 4.56
C TYR A 122 6.65 0.37 5.27
N ALA A 123 7.06 -0.68 4.54
CA ALA A 123 7.92 -1.73 5.07
C ALA A 123 9.29 -1.17 5.50
N ARG A 124 9.88 -0.27 4.72
CA ARG A 124 11.14 0.40 5.06
C ARG A 124 10.99 1.28 6.30
N ALA A 125 9.91 2.06 6.36
CA ALA A 125 9.64 2.96 7.49
C ALA A 125 9.41 2.20 8.80
N ALA A 126 8.74 1.04 8.76
CA ALA A 126 8.53 0.21 9.94
C ALA A 126 9.82 -0.36 10.54
N GLN A 127 10.88 -0.50 9.76
CA GLN A 127 12.19 -0.97 10.23
C GLN A 127 13.00 0.11 10.98
N GLU A 128 12.61 1.38 10.85
CA GLU A 128 13.30 2.50 11.53
C GLU A 128 13.05 2.48 13.05
N LYS A 129 14.12 2.33 13.81
CA LYS A 129 14.04 2.25 15.27
C LYS A 129 13.84 3.60 15.96
N GLN A 130 14.11 4.69 15.27
CA GLN A 130 14.06 6.04 15.81
C GLN A 130 12.68 6.70 15.71
N GLU A 131 11.75 6.04 15.03
CA GLU A 131 10.37 6.53 14.87
C GLU A 131 9.54 6.24 16.14
N THR A 132 8.52 7.06 16.36
CA THR A 132 7.68 7.01 17.59
C THR A 132 6.42 6.16 17.44
N HIS A 133 6.11 5.67 16.25
CA HIS A 133 4.95 4.80 16.02
C HIS A 133 5.19 3.38 16.54
N ARG A 134 4.10 2.65 16.81
CA ARG A 134 4.15 1.30 17.41
C ARG A 134 4.90 0.27 16.56
N MET A 135 5.05 0.54 15.27
CA MET A 135 5.75 -0.34 14.32
C MET A 135 7.26 -0.14 14.26
N ALA A 136 7.79 0.90 14.92
CA ALA A 136 9.21 1.20 14.85
C ALA A 136 10.08 0.01 15.30
N GLY A 137 11.01 -0.38 14.44
CA GLY A 137 11.96 -1.46 14.70
C GLY A 137 11.43 -2.88 14.48
N HIS A 138 10.22 -3.05 13.92
CA HIS A 138 9.72 -4.36 13.52
C HIS A 138 10.34 -4.82 12.20
N GLN A 139 10.50 -6.13 12.06
CA GLN A 139 10.89 -6.74 10.80
C GLN A 139 9.64 -7.03 9.97
N VAL A 140 9.43 -6.30 8.90
CA VAL A 140 8.35 -6.59 7.96
C VAL A 140 8.72 -7.81 7.13
N VAL A 141 7.98 -8.89 7.30
CA VAL A 141 8.18 -10.17 6.60
C VAL A 141 7.16 -10.39 5.49
N GLU A 142 6.09 -9.58 5.49
CA GLU A 142 5.02 -9.66 4.50
C GLU A 142 4.50 -8.26 4.19
N ALA A 143 4.17 -8.00 2.93
CA ALA A 143 3.53 -6.77 2.48
C ALA A 143 2.43 -7.12 1.48
N GLU A 144 1.20 -6.67 1.71
CA GLU A 144 0.04 -7.11 0.95
C GLU A 144 -0.85 -5.96 0.50
N TRP A 145 -1.30 -6.06 -0.74
CA TRP A 145 -2.41 -5.28 -1.25
C TRP A 145 -3.74 -6.00 -1.02
N ILE A 146 -4.76 -5.30 -0.50
CA ILE A 146 -6.07 -5.87 -0.17
C ILE A 146 -7.16 -5.23 -1.04
N SER A 147 -7.86 -6.06 -1.81
CA SER A 147 -9.01 -5.62 -2.60
C SER A 147 -10.26 -5.43 -1.73
N LEU A 148 -10.85 -4.24 -1.78
CA LEU A 148 -12.19 -3.97 -1.22
C LEU A 148 -13.31 -4.23 -2.25
N LYS A 149 -12.98 -4.68 -3.46
CA LYS A 149 -13.90 -5.07 -4.56
C LYS A 149 -13.56 -6.45 -5.12
N ALA A 150 -13.29 -7.43 -4.23
CA ALA A 150 -13.07 -8.80 -4.65
C ALA A 150 -14.34 -9.39 -5.28
N GLU A 151 -14.18 -10.17 -6.35
CA GLU A 151 -15.32 -10.84 -6.98
C GLU A 151 -15.74 -12.04 -6.15
N ILE A 152 -17.02 -12.10 -5.76
CA ILE A 152 -17.60 -13.25 -5.05
C ILE A 152 -17.84 -14.34 -6.10
N GLY A 153 -17.22 -15.51 -5.91
CA GLY A 153 -17.36 -16.65 -6.81
C GLY A 153 -18.80 -17.19 -6.85
N LYS A 154 -19.15 -17.91 -7.93
CA LYS A 154 -20.50 -18.42 -8.17
C LYS A 154 -21.04 -19.41 -7.14
N ASN A 155 -20.20 -19.91 -6.23
CA ASN A 155 -20.57 -20.95 -5.24
C ASN A 155 -20.37 -20.46 -3.79
N ASP A 156 -20.57 -19.16 -3.49
CA ASP A 156 -20.30 -18.56 -2.19
C ASP A 156 -18.85 -18.84 -1.67
N GLN A 157 -17.96 -19.27 -2.54
CA GLN A 157 -16.55 -19.35 -2.23
C GLN A 157 -16.04 -17.92 -2.06
N TYR A 158 -15.47 -17.67 -0.89
CA TYR A 158 -14.89 -16.37 -0.58
C TYR A 158 -13.83 -16.05 -1.60
N ALA A 159 -13.99 -14.90 -2.25
CA ALA A 159 -13.07 -14.46 -3.27
C ALA A 159 -11.71 -14.14 -2.66
N GLU A 160 -10.67 -14.56 -3.32
CA GLU A 160 -9.31 -14.10 -3.03
C GLU A 160 -9.27 -12.56 -3.12
N ARG A 161 -8.75 -11.91 -2.09
CA ARG A 161 -8.71 -10.45 -2.00
C ARG A 161 -7.36 -9.87 -1.62
N ALA A 162 -6.48 -10.68 -1.05
CA ALA A 162 -5.15 -10.28 -0.63
C ALA A 162 -4.10 -10.79 -1.63
N LYS A 163 -3.14 -9.95 -1.95
CA LYS A 163 -1.99 -10.34 -2.76
C LYS A 163 -0.71 -9.81 -2.13
N ALA A 164 0.11 -10.74 -1.66
CA ALA A 164 1.43 -10.44 -1.14
C ALA A 164 2.42 -10.09 -2.26
N VAL A 165 3.34 -9.21 -1.94
CA VAL A 165 4.53 -8.93 -2.73
C VAL A 165 5.42 -10.17 -2.71
N ALA A 166 5.72 -10.71 -3.87
CA ALA A 166 6.64 -11.84 -4.00
C ALA A 166 8.08 -11.40 -3.68
N ASP A 167 8.81 -12.28 -2.99
CA ASP A 167 10.22 -12.05 -2.65
C ASP A 167 10.48 -10.64 -2.05
N LEU A 168 9.70 -10.31 -1.01
CA LEU A 168 9.79 -9.00 -0.36
C LEU A 168 11.22 -8.58 0.00
N PRO A 169 12.12 -9.46 0.52
CA PRO A 169 13.49 -9.07 0.80
C PRO A 169 14.25 -8.56 -0.43
N GLU A 170 14.13 -9.25 -1.57
CA GLU A 170 14.76 -8.84 -2.83
C GLU A 170 14.15 -7.53 -3.35
N MET A 171 12.82 -7.40 -3.30
CA MET A 171 12.15 -6.14 -3.70
C MET A 171 12.57 -4.96 -2.83
N MET A 172 12.80 -5.17 -1.54
CA MET A 172 13.32 -4.14 -0.63
C MET A 172 14.75 -3.71 -1.00
N ILE A 173 15.61 -4.64 -1.40
CA ILE A 173 16.98 -4.34 -1.86
C ILE A 173 16.91 -3.48 -3.13
N GLN A 174 16.13 -3.89 -4.11
CA GLN A 174 15.97 -3.17 -5.38
C GLN A 174 15.37 -1.78 -5.16
N PHE A 175 14.31 -1.67 -4.35
CA PHE A 175 13.69 -0.40 -3.99
C PHE A 175 14.69 0.56 -3.34
N ASN A 176 15.45 0.11 -2.34
CA ASN A 176 16.41 0.96 -1.65
C ASN A 176 17.51 1.46 -2.60
N ALA A 177 18.01 0.60 -3.48
CA ALA A 177 19.00 0.98 -4.49
C ALA A 177 18.43 2.02 -5.47
N GLN A 178 17.22 1.77 -6.00
CA GLN A 178 16.59 2.64 -6.97
C GLN A 178 16.27 4.02 -6.39
N ILE A 179 15.62 4.09 -5.22
CA ILE A 179 15.23 5.36 -4.61
C ILE A 179 16.45 6.20 -4.20
N THR A 180 17.52 5.56 -3.74
CA THR A 180 18.78 6.25 -3.44
C THR A 180 19.36 6.86 -4.71
N GLN A 181 19.47 6.08 -5.79
CA GLN A 181 19.98 6.56 -7.08
C GLN A 181 19.11 7.70 -7.64
N ASP A 182 17.80 7.60 -7.56
CA ASP A 182 16.88 8.62 -8.06
C ASP A 182 17.04 9.94 -7.29
N VAL A 183 17.18 9.88 -5.96
CA VAL A 183 17.40 11.05 -5.12
C VAL A 183 18.78 11.69 -5.42
N GLU A 184 19.83 10.91 -5.56
CA GLU A 184 21.17 11.39 -5.91
C GLU A 184 21.19 12.08 -7.28
N GLN A 185 20.52 11.51 -8.28
CA GLN A 185 20.38 12.11 -9.60
C GLN A 185 19.61 13.43 -9.56
N LEU A 186 18.48 13.45 -8.83
CA LEU A 186 17.65 14.64 -8.66
C LEU A 186 18.44 15.77 -7.97
N ARG A 187 19.13 15.45 -6.88
CA ARG A 187 19.94 16.42 -6.14
C ARG A 187 21.20 16.84 -6.91
N GLY A 188 21.75 15.94 -7.73
CA GLY A 188 22.83 16.25 -8.68
C GLY A 188 22.40 17.08 -9.89
N LYS A 189 21.15 17.62 -9.89
CA LYS A 189 20.58 18.46 -10.97
C LYS A 189 20.49 17.76 -12.32
N LYS A 190 20.51 16.44 -12.37
CA LYS A 190 20.22 15.71 -13.60
C LYS A 190 18.75 15.89 -13.97
N PRO A 191 18.42 16.08 -15.25
CA PRO A 191 17.03 16.18 -15.67
C PRO A 191 16.30 14.86 -15.36
N MET A 192 15.14 14.96 -14.71
CA MET A 192 14.25 13.82 -14.53
C MET A 192 13.65 13.46 -15.89
N GLN A 193 13.87 12.23 -16.33
CA GLN A 193 13.19 11.71 -17.49
C GLN A 193 11.75 11.34 -17.15
N ALA A 194 10.82 11.64 -18.06
CA ALA A 194 9.45 11.18 -17.90
C ALA A 194 9.41 9.66 -18.00
N PHE A 195 9.15 9.00 -16.88
CA PHE A 195 9.03 7.55 -16.80
C PHE A 195 7.59 7.15 -16.45
N ALA A 196 7.03 6.24 -17.22
CA ALA A 196 5.83 5.48 -16.88
C ALA A 196 5.70 4.28 -17.81
N PRO A 197 5.11 3.16 -17.39
CA PRO A 197 4.71 2.07 -18.28
C PRO A 197 3.74 2.58 -19.37
N ASP A 198 3.81 2.02 -20.57
CA ASP A 198 3.02 2.50 -21.72
C ASP A 198 1.51 2.47 -21.48
N GLY A 199 1.01 1.50 -20.67
CA GLY A 199 -0.39 1.43 -20.28
C GLY A 199 -0.87 2.62 -19.45
N VAL A 200 0.01 3.23 -18.66
CA VAL A 200 -0.28 4.44 -17.86
C VAL A 200 -0.31 5.68 -18.75
N CYS A 201 0.55 5.74 -19.77
CA CYS A 201 0.63 6.88 -20.67
C CYS A 201 -0.67 7.12 -21.45
N GLN A 202 -1.47 6.09 -21.70
CA GLN A 202 -2.73 6.23 -22.43
C GLN A 202 -3.76 7.11 -21.69
N TYR A 203 -3.72 7.10 -20.37
CA TYR A 203 -4.67 7.82 -19.50
C TYR A 203 -4.04 9.00 -18.76
N CYS A 204 -2.78 9.34 -19.09
CA CYS A 204 -2.06 10.40 -18.40
C CYS A 204 -2.53 11.78 -18.84
N GLU A 205 -2.99 12.60 -17.89
CA GLU A 205 -3.42 13.97 -18.14
C GLU A 205 -2.28 14.86 -18.67
N ALA A 206 -1.03 14.55 -18.30
CA ALA A 206 0.16 15.27 -18.78
C ALA A 206 0.60 14.88 -20.20
N ARG A 207 -0.13 14.01 -20.91
CA ARG A 207 0.26 13.48 -22.23
C ARG A 207 0.56 14.56 -23.26
N GLY A 208 -0.16 15.69 -23.22
CA GLY A 208 0.05 16.81 -24.17
C GLY A 208 1.30 17.63 -23.93
N ILE A 209 1.87 17.58 -22.72
CA ILE A 209 3.07 18.32 -22.34
C ILE A 209 4.27 17.41 -22.03
N CYS A 210 4.01 16.11 -21.84
CA CYS A 210 5.03 15.11 -21.57
C CYS A 210 5.83 14.81 -22.83
N ARG A 211 7.17 14.82 -22.71
CA ARG A 211 8.10 14.56 -23.82
C ARG A 211 8.55 13.09 -23.89
N LYS A 212 7.89 12.16 -23.20
CA LYS A 212 8.19 10.73 -23.30
C LYS A 212 8.05 10.27 -24.76
N GLY A 213 9.11 9.70 -25.30
CA GLY A 213 9.15 9.25 -26.71
C GLY A 213 9.66 10.27 -27.72
N ILE A 214 10.10 11.45 -27.25
CA ILE A 214 10.79 12.44 -28.09
C ILE A 214 12.32 12.34 -27.89
N TRP A 215 12.76 11.58 -26.91
CA TRP A 215 14.17 11.35 -26.55
C TRP A 215 14.62 9.95 -26.96
#